data_4a70f736544a8eaedb75df715d1ca853
#
_entry.id   4a70f736544a8eaedb75df715d1ca853
#
_cell.length_a   1.000
_cell.length_b   1.000
_cell.length_c   1.000
_cell.angle_alpha   90.00
_cell.angle_beta   90.00
_cell.angle_gamma   90.00
#
_symmetry.space_group_name_H-M   'P 1'
#
loop_
_entity.id
_entity.type
_entity.pdbx_description
1 polymer ?
#
loop_
_entity_poly.entity_id
_entity_poly.type
_entity_poly.pdbx_seq_one_letter_code
_entity_poly.pdbx_strand_id
1 'polypeptide(L)'
;MKDNQLAKYILKRILISVVILFFVALIIYSLMRCLPTSYIEQVAREKSMQPGSKSFEEWMKQLTAMYNMDKGIPEGFIYWLGSMFRGEFGDSWKWTVPVVEKFADTVWVSFVMGAVSLVLQELIAIPLGIIAATKQYSKTDYTISVIALAGISLPTFFFASLMKLVFSVHLGWFDLYGLVGRNHEQLDAFGKVLDMAHHLVIPITVLTVVSIGGLMRHTRTNMLEVLNADYIRTARAKGLSEKKVVYHHAFRNTMIPMVTILGGSLPGLFSGALITETLFGIPGIGYASYHSMVAGDIPFSMFYLTFMAILTLTGNLITDILYAVVDPRVRIS
;
A
#
# COMPACT_ATOMS: atom_id res chain seq x y z
N MET A 1 28.88 -24.16 4.05
CA MET A 1 27.65 -24.98 4.17
C MET A 1 26.37 -24.16 4.36
N LYS A 2 26.40 -23.02 5.13
CA LYS A 2 25.20 -22.17 5.33
C LYS A 2 24.66 -21.52 4.05
N ASP A 3 25.53 -21.06 3.15
CA ASP A 3 25.14 -20.35 1.94
C ASP A 3 24.33 -21.22 0.96
N ASN A 4 24.67 -22.51 0.85
CA ASN A 4 23.97 -23.43 -0.05
C ASN A 4 22.56 -23.80 0.46
N GLN A 5 22.32 -23.79 1.77
CA GLN A 5 21.01 -24.04 2.36
C GLN A 5 20.12 -22.82 2.21
N LEU A 6 20.64 -21.60 2.41
CA LEU A 6 19.90 -20.35 2.19
C LEU A 6 19.50 -20.21 0.71
N ALA A 7 20.42 -20.47 -0.21
CA ALA A 7 20.11 -20.43 -1.65
C ALA A 7 19.01 -21.42 -2.05
N LYS A 8 19.04 -22.66 -1.53
CA LYS A 8 17.97 -23.65 -1.76
C LYS A 8 16.63 -23.22 -1.18
N TYR A 9 16.63 -22.62 0.00
CA TYR A 9 15.43 -22.08 0.62
C TYR A 9 14.81 -20.96 -0.21
N ILE A 10 15.63 -19.98 -0.63
CA ILE A 10 15.18 -18.88 -1.48
C ILE A 10 14.61 -19.40 -2.81
N LEU A 11 15.31 -20.33 -3.46
CA LEU A 11 14.84 -20.93 -4.72
C LEU A 11 13.50 -21.65 -4.55
N LYS A 12 13.34 -22.46 -3.49
CA LYS A 12 12.07 -23.13 -3.16
C LYS A 12 10.95 -22.11 -2.95
N ARG A 13 11.23 -21.01 -2.23
CA ARG A 13 10.25 -19.92 -1.99
C ARG A 13 9.85 -19.22 -3.28
N ILE A 14 10.81 -18.92 -4.16
CA ILE A 14 10.53 -18.32 -5.47
C ILE A 14 9.65 -19.24 -6.31
N LEU A 15 9.98 -20.55 -6.39
CA LEU A 15 9.17 -21.52 -7.13
C LEU A 15 7.74 -21.61 -6.61
N ILE A 16 7.57 -21.67 -5.29
CA ILE A 16 6.24 -21.65 -4.65
C ILE A 16 5.51 -20.34 -4.97
N SER A 17 6.20 -19.20 -4.88
CA SER A 17 5.62 -17.90 -5.19
C SER A 17 5.15 -17.78 -6.63
N VAL A 18 5.88 -18.34 -7.59
CA VAL A 18 5.47 -18.39 -9.01
C VAL A 18 4.19 -19.22 -9.19
N VAL A 19 4.09 -20.37 -8.53
CA VAL A 19 2.88 -21.21 -8.58
C VAL A 19 1.69 -20.46 -7.95
N ILE A 20 1.89 -19.83 -6.79
CA ILE A 20 0.86 -19.04 -6.13
C ILE A 20 0.43 -17.89 -7.04
N LEU A 21 1.39 -17.15 -7.64
CA LEU A 21 1.10 -16.03 -8.55
C LEU A 21 0.25 -16.47 -9.74
N PHE A 22 0.55 -17.64 -10.31
CA PHE A 22 -0.24 -18.19 -11.42
C PHE A 22 -1.71 -18.42 -11.03
N PHE A 23 -1.96 -19.05 -9.88
CA PHE A 23 -3.33 -19.29 -9.41
C PHE A 23 -4.03 -17.99 -8.98
N VAL A 24 -3.31 -17.08 -8.33
CA VAL A 24 -3.83 -15.76 -7.98
C VAL A 24 -4.23 -14.97 -9.24
N ALA A 25 -3.37 -14.93 -10.24
CA ALA A 25 -3.67 -14.27 -11.52
C ALA A 25 -4.87 -14.91 -12.24
N LEU A 26 -4.99 -16.25 -12.22
CA LEU A 26 -6.15 -16.96 -12.79
C LEU A 26 -7.45 -16.60 -12.05
N ILE A 27 -7.42 -16.55 -10.72
CA ILE A 27 -8.57 -16.16 -9.90
C ILE A 27 -8.96 -14.71 -10.19
N ILE A 28 -8.00 -13.80 -10.19
CA ILE A 28 -8.24 -12.38 -10.49
C ILE A 28 -8.85 -12.23 -11.89
N TYR A 29 -8.27 -12.88 -12.90
CA TYR A 29 -8.80 -12.86 -14.27
C TYR A 29 -10.23 -13.37 -14.33
N SER A 30 -10.51 -14.51 -13.68
CA SER A 30 -11.85 -15.09 -13.64
C SER A 30 -12.86 -14.18 -12.96
N LEU A 31 -12.49 -13.58 -11.83
CA LEU A 31 -13.33 -12.63 -11.11
C LEU A 31 -13.63 -11.38 -11.95
N MET A 32 -12.62 -10.80 -12.60
CA MET A 32 -12.78 -9.62 -13.45
C MET A 32 -13.72 -9.91 -14.65
N ARG A 33 -13.64 -11.14 -15.21
CA ARG A 33 -14.51 -11.58 -16.31
C ARG A 33 -15.97 -11.85 -15.86
N CYS A 34 -16.18 -12.11 -14.58
CA CYS A 34 -17.50 -12.36 -13.99
C CYS A 34 -18.17 -11.10 -13.42
N LEU A 35 -17.49 -9.95 -13.44
CA LEU A 35 -18.08 -8.70 -12.92
C LEU A 35 -19.30 -8.30 -13.76
N PRO A 36 -20.41 -7.87 -13.13
CA PRO A 36 -21.62 -7.45 -13.81
C PRO A 36 -21.46 -6.10 -14.54
N THR A 37 -20.43 -5.34 -14.22
CA THR A 37 -20.10 -4.06 -14.86
C THR A 37 -19.24 -4.33 -16.09
N SER A 38 -19.78 -4.02 -17.27
CA SER A 38 -19.07 -4.20 -18.53
C SER A 38 -18.82 -2.84 -19.16
N TYR A 39 -17.55 -2.44 -19.22
CA TYR A 39 -17.12 -1.27 -20.02
C TYR A 39 -17.61 -1.39 -21.47
N ILE A 40 -17.54 -2.60 -22.02
CA ILE A 40 -18.00 -2.90 -23.39
C ILE A 40 -19.47 -2.56 -23.55
N GLU A 41 -20.32 -2.93 -22.58
CA GLU A 41 -21.74 -2.63 -22.62
C GLU A 41 -22.00 -1.12 -22.55
N GLN A 42 -21.30 -0.39 -21.69
CA GLN A 42 -21.42 1.07 -21.61
C GLN A 42 -21.05 1.73 -22.93
N VAL A 43 -19.91 1.37 -23.51
CA VAL A 43 -19.46 1.92 -24.81
C VAL A 43 -20.39 1.52 -25.94
N ALA A 44 -20.91 0.29 -25.97
CA ALA A 44 -21.87 -0.15 -26.96
C ALA A 44 -23.17 0.67 -26.87
N ARG A 45 -23.64 0.93 -25.66
CA ARG A 45 -24.82 1.75 -25.37
C ARG A 45 -24.62 3.20 -25.83
N GLU A 46 -23.51 3.82 -25.45
CA GLU A 46 -23.20 5.20 -25.87
C GLU A 46 -23.09 5.33 -27.39
N LYS A 47 -22.39 4.39 -28.03
CA LYS A 47 -22.25 4.41 -29.50
C LYS A 47 -23.59 4.16 -30.23
N SER A 48 -24.42 3.28 -29.73
CA SER A 48 -25.72 2.98 -30.33
C SER A 48 -26.72 4.16 -30.28
N MET A 49 -26.51 5.10 -29.32
CA MET A 49 -27.35 6.31 -29.22
C MET A 49 -26.98 7.40 -30.23
N GLN A 50 -25.86 7.28 -30.94
CA GLN A 50 -25.45 8.28 -31.94
C GLN A 50 -26.30 8.17 -33.21
N PRO A 51 -26.73 9.28 -33.82
CA PRO A 51 -27.51 9.25 -35.07
C PRO A 51 -26.76 8.53 -36.20
N GLY A 52 -27.40 7.58 -36.87
CA GLY A 52 -26.80 6.80 -37.93
C GLY A 52 -25.84 5.69 -37.50
N SER A 53 -25.79 5.40 -36.23
CA SER A 53 -24.92 4.35 -35.66
C SER A 53 -25.52 2.95 -35.82
N LYS A 54 -24.69 1.93 -35.61
CA LYS A 54 -25.11 0.53 -35.56
C LYS A 54 -25.98 0.27 -34.33
N SER A 55 -26.75 -0.84 -34.38
CA SER A 55 -27.54 -1.29 -33.24
C SER A 55 -26.64 -1.63 -32.02
N PHE A 56 -27.25 -1.64 -30.84
CA PHE A 56 -26.56 -2.05 -29.60
C PHE A 56 -25.96 -3.46 -29.74
N GLU A 57 -26.69 -4.40 -30.31
CA GLU A 57 -26.23 -5.78 -30.48
C GLU A 57 -25.05 -5.89 -31.44
N GLU A 58 -25.04 -5.14 -32.52
CA GLU A 58 -23.92 -5.09 -33.46
C GLU A 58 -22.67 -4.48 -32.82
N TRP A 59 -22.83 -3.40 -32.02
CA TRP A 59 -21.73 -2.82 -31.28
C TRP A 59 -21.22 -3.77 -30.22
N MET A 60 -22.08 -4.46 -29.48
CA MET A 60 -21.68 -5.47 -28.49
C MET A 60 -20.83 -6.57 -29.13
N LYS A 61 -21.29 -7.12 -30.26
CA LYS A 61 -20.54 -8.17 -30.98
C LYS A 61 -19.17 -7.67 -31.47
N GLN A 62 -19.13 -6.48 -32.03
CA GLN A 62 -17.87 -5.88 -32.53
C GLN A 62 -16.88 -5.58 -31.41
N LEU A 63 -17.33 -4.97 -30.32
CA LEU A 63 -16.49 -4.62 -29.20
C LEU A 63 -16.02 -5.85 -28.43
N THR A 64 -16.89 -6.84 -28.23
CA THR A 64 -16.53 -8.11 -27.58
C THR A 64 -15.41 -8.83 -28.33
N ALA A 65 -15.50 -8.87 -29.68
CA ALA A 65 -14.44 -9.44 -30.50
C ALA A 65 -13.14 -8.58 -30.47
N MET A 66 -13.28 -7.26 -30.55
CA MET A 66 -12.16 -6.32 -30.52
C MET A 66 -11.34 -6.42 -29.22
N TYR A 67 -12.01 -6.61 -28.11
CA TYR A 67 -11.38 -6.74 -26.78
C TYR A 67 -11.09 -8.20 -26.39
N ASN A 68 -11.20 -9.16 -27.29
CA ASN A 68 -10.98 -10.60 -27.06
C ASN A 68 -11.84 -11.17 -25.91
N MET A 69 -13.03 -10.63 -25.72
CA MET A 69 -13.98 -11.05 -24.67
C MET A 69 -14.95 -12.16 -25.14
N ASP A 70 -14.87 -12.54 -26.39
CA ASP A 70 -15.60 -13.66 -27.02
C ASP A 70 -15.02 -15.03 -26.62
N LYS A 71 -13.76 -15.07 -26.16
CA LYS A 71 -13.09 -16.28 -25.73
C LYS A 71 -13.53 -16.73 -24.34
N GLY A 72 -13.53 -18.05 -24.12
CA GLY A 72 -13.74 -18.62 -22.77
C GLY A 72 -12.68 -18.16 -21.76
N ILE A 73 -13.01 -18.24 -20.46
CA ILE A 73 -12.09 -17.80 -19.38
C ILE A 73 -10.70 -18.47 -19.48
N PRO A 74 -10.56 -19.82 -19.68
CA PRO A 74 -9.24 -20.44 -19.77
C PRO A 74 -8.42 -19.96 -20.97
N GLU A 75 -9.05 -19.87 -22.13
CA GLU A 75 -8.37 -19.43 -23.37
C GLU A 75 -7.97 -17.96 -23.28
N GLY A 76 -8.87 -17.10 -22.79
CA GLY A 76 -8.60 -15.67 -22.58
C GLY A 76 -7.49 -15.44 -21.56
N PHE A 77 -7.46 -16.24 -20.49
CA PHE A 77 -6.37 -16.18 -19.50
C PHE A 77 -5.01 -16.53 -20.08
N ILE A 78 -4.91 -17.62 -20.87
CA ILE A 78 -3.66 -18.01 -21.52
C ILE A 78 -3.19 -16.93 -22.49
N TYR A 79 -4.12 -16.34 -23.26
CA TYR A 79 -3.82 -15.23 -24.16
C TYR A 79 -3.26 -14.01 -23.38
N TRP A 80 -3.97 -13.60 -22.32
CA TRP A 80 -3.55 -12.49 -21.46
C TRP A 80 -2.18 -12.76 -20.80
N LEU A 81 -1.96 -13.96 -20.29
CA LEU A 81 -0.69 -14.36 -19.69
C LEU A 81 0.46 -14.28 -20.70
N GLY A 82 0.23 -14.75 -21.93
CA GLY A 82 1.20 -14.64 -23.02
C GLY A 82 1.53 -13.19 -23.38
N SER A 83 0.53 -12.29 -23.41
CA SER A 83 0.74 -10.85 -23.65
C SER A 83 1.53 -10.22 -22.51
N MET A 84 1.22 -10.56 -21.26
CA MET A 84 1.96 -10.09 -20.08
C MET A 84 3.46 -10.44 -20.16
N PHE A 85 3.82 -11.66 -20.57
CA PHE A 85 5.22 -12.08 -20.72
C PHE A 85 5.93 -11.36 -21.89
N ARG A 86 5.21 -10.84 -22.86
CA ARG A 86 5.76 -10.01 -23.95
C ARG A 86 5.84 -8.52 -23.58
N GLY A 87 5.34 -8.13 -22.39
CA GLY A 87 5.26 -6.73 -21.98
C GLY A 87 4.12 -5.96 -22.67
N GLU A 88 3.18 -6.66 -23.28
CA GLU A 88 2.03 -6.10 -24.02
C GLU A 88 0.83 -6.01 -23.08
N PHE A 89 0.73 -4.93 -22.29
CA PHE A 89 -0.35 -4.75 -21.31
C PHE A 89 -1.59 -4.08 -21.89
N GLY A 90 -1.51 -3.59 -23.14
CA GLY A 90 -2.59 -2.91 -23.84
C GLY A 90 -2.90 -1.52 -23.29
N ASP A 91 -4.04 -0.99 -23.73
CA ASP A 91 -4.54 0.32 -23.31
C ASP A 91 -5.62 0.15 -22.23
N SER A 92 -5.63 1.07 -21.28
CA SER A 92 -6.70 1.19 -20.31
C SER A 92 -7.99 1.62 -21.03
N TRP A 93 -9.06 0.90 -20.78
CA TRP A 93 -10.35 1.23 -21.41
C TRP A 93 -10.96 2.49 -20.82
N LYS A 94 -10.79 2.69 -19.52
CA LYS A 94 -11.31 3.84 -18.78
C LYS A 94 -10.54 5.12 -19.09
N TRP A 95 -9.21 5.04 -19.14
CA TRP A 95 -8.33 6.21 -19.25
C TRP A 95 -7.89 6.49 -20.68
N THR A 96 -8.11 5.53 -21.61
CA THR A 96 -7.78 5.65 -23.04
C THR A 96 -6.30 5.97 -23.34
N VAL A 97 -5.42 5.48 -22.48
CA VAL A 97 -3.96 5.59 -22.57
C VAL A 97 -3.33 4.24 -22.27
N PRO A 98 -2.05 3.99 -22.64
CA PRO A 98 -1.36 2.76 -22.29
C PRO A 98 -1.40 2.50 -20.78
N VAL A 99 -1.69 1.22 -20.40
CA VAL A 99 -1.82 0.82 -19.00
C VAL A 99 -0.57 1.19 -18.19
N VAL A 100 0.62 0.95 -18.76
CA VAL A 100 1.90 1.21 -18.10
C VAL A 100 2.11 2.71 -17.85
N GLU A 101 1.73 3.55 -18.81
CA GLU A 101 1.82 5.01 -18.70
C GLU A 101 0.92 5.50 -17.57
N LYS A 102 -0.38 5.14 -17.61
CA LYS A 102 -1.32 5.52 -16.56
C LYS A 102 -0.89 5.05 -15.18
N PHE A 103 -0.36 3.83 -15.09
CA PHE A 103 0.16 3.28 -13.85
C PHE A 103 1.37 4.08 -13.35
N ALA A 104 2.35 4.35 -14.23
CA ALA A 104 3.54 5.12 -13.89
C ALA A 104 3.20 6.53 -13.38
N ASP A 105 2.26 7.21 -14.02
CA ASP A 105 1.82 8.56 -13.62
C ASP A 105 1.19 8.61 -12.24
N THR A 106 0.52 7.53 -11.83
CA THR A 106 -0.27 7.51 -10.59
C THR A 106 0.43 6.84 -9.41
N VAL A 107 1.26 5.82 -9.67
CA VAL A 107 1.86 5.00 -8.61
C VAL A 107 2.85 5.79 -7.75
N TRP A 108 3.62 6.69 -8.34
CA TRP A 108 4.65 7.44 -7.61
C TRP A 108 4.08 8.42 -6.60
N VAL A 109 2.94 9.03 -6.89
CA VAL A 109 2.25 9.92 -5.95
C VAL A 109 1.84 9.15 -4.70
N SER A 110 1.18 8.01 -4.88
CA SER A 110 0.78 7.14 -3.77
C SER A 110 1.98 6.57 -3.02
N PHE A 111 3.04 6.16 -3.74
CA PHE A 111 4.27 5.67 -3.12
C PHE A 111 4.93 6.73 -2.23
N VAL A 112 5.07 7.97 -2.70
CA VAL A 112 5.65 9.06 -1.91
C VAL A 112 4.80 9.33 -0.66
N MET A 113 3.47 9.42 -0.80
CA MET A 113 2.57 9.59 0.33
C MET A 113 2.71 8.44 1.34
N GLY A 114 2.70 7.20 0.87
CA GLY A 114 2.85 6.01 1.70
C GLY A 114 4.21 5.95 2.39
N ALA A 115 5.29 6.18 1.66
CA ALA A 115 6.67 6.11 2.18
C ALA A 115 6.94 7.19 3.24
N VAL A 116 6.56 8.44 2.97
CA VAL A 116 6.71 9.53 3.95
C VAL A 116 5.86 9.28 5.18
N SER A 117 4.61 8.85 4.99
CA SER A 117 3.71 8.49 6.09
C SER A 117 4.26 7.33 6.93
N LEU A 118 4.82 6.29 6.31
CA LEU A 118 5.45 5.17 7.01
C LEU A 118 6.64 5.63 7.85
N VAL A 119 7.54 6.43 7.28
CA VAL A 119 8.71 6.97 8.02
C VAL A 119 8.26 7.81 9.20
N LEU A 120 7.30 8.72 9.03
CA LEU A 120 6.76 9.54 10.11
C LEU A 120 6.06 8.69 11.18
N GLN A 121 5.29 7.70 10.77
CA GLN A 121 4.65 6.75 11.67
C GLN A 121 5.67 6.06 12.57
N GLU A 122 6.78 5.58 12.01
CA GLU A 122 7.82 4.89 12.78
C GLU A 122 8.58 5.80 13.71
N LEU A 123 8.94 6.98 13.23
CA LEU A 123 9.63 8.00 14.03
C LEU A 123 8.81 8.45 15.25
N ILE A 124 7.48 8.35 15.18
CA ILE A 124 6.58 8.76 16.27
C ILE A 124 6.15 7.54 17.10
N ALA A 125 5.67 6.48 16.46
CA ALA A 125 5.06 5.34 17.14
C ALA A 125 6.06 4.52 17.96
N ILE A 126 7.28 4.31 17.42
CA ILE A 126 8.31 3.54 18.12
C ILE A 126 8.73 4.21 19.43
N PRO A 127 9.15 5.49 19.45
CA PRO A 127 9.47 6.17 20.72
C PRO A 127 8.30 6.19 21.70
N LEU A 128 7.09 6.45 21.24
CA LEU A 128 5.89 6.42 22.09
C LEU A 128 5.64 5.04 22.71
N GLY A 129 5.82 3.96 21.93
CA GLY A 129 5.69 2.59 22.41
C GLY A 129 6.76 2.23 23.46
N ILE A 130 8.01 2.67 23.26
CA ILE A 130 9.10 2.49 24.23
C ILE A 130 8.79 3.26 25.53
N ILE A 131 8.35 4.52 25.44
CA ILE A 131 8.02 5.34 26.62
C ILE A 131 6.84 4.72 27.38
N ALA A 132 5.81 4.27 26.69
CA ALA A 132 4.66 3.61 27.30
C ALA A 132 5.05 2.30 28.00
N ALA A 133 5.93 1.48 27.41
CA ALA A 133 6.40 0.24 27.99
C ALA A 133 7.31 0.47 29.23
N THR A 134 8.23 1.43 29.16
CA THR A 134 9.16 1.72 30.26
C THR A 134 8.49 2.41 31.43
N LYS A 135 7.36 3.07 31.20
CA LYS A 135 6.54 3.72 32.24
C LYS A 135 5.20 3.01 32.45
N GLN A 136 5.21 1.68 32.38
CA GLN A 136 3.99 0.87 32.48
C GLN A 136 3.12 1.28 33.69
N TYR A 137 1.80 1.35 33.48
CA TYR A 137 0.77 1.75 34.46
C TYR A 137 0.90 3.19 35.00
N SER A 138 1.79 4.01 34.45
CA SER A 138 1.89 5.44 34.79
C SER A 138 0.84 6.27 34.03
N LYS A 139 0.61 7.50 34.47
CA LYS A 139 -0.22 8.48 33.74
C LYS A 139 0.25 8.66 32.29
N THR A 140 1.57 8.63 32.06
CA THR A 140 2.18 8.74 30.71
C THR A 140 1.76 7.55 29.82
N ASP A 141 1.82 6.32 30.34
CA ASP A 141 1.40 5.12 29.61
C ASP A 141 -0.09 5.19 29.24
N TYR A 142 -0.93 5.56 30.20
CA TYR A 142 -2.37 5.69 29.96
C TYR A 142 -2.68 6.79 28.92
N THR A 143 -2.04 7.96 29.04
CA THR A 143 -2.26 9.06 28.07
C THR A 143 -1.86 8.66 26.66
N ILE A 144 -0.65 8.09 26.48
CA ILE A 144 -0.16 7.63 25.18
C ILE A 144 -1.11 6.55 24.61
N SER A 145 -1.52 5.59 25.44
CA SER A 145 -2.41 4.50 25.02
C SER A 145 -3.79 5.00 24.62
N VAL A 146 -4.38 5.95 25.35
CA VAL A 146 -5.69 6.53 25.04
C VAL A 146 -5.63 7.33 23.73
N ILE A 147 -4.60 8.17 23.54
CA ILE A 147 -4.42 8.94 22.30
C ILE A 147 -4.25 8.00 21.10
N ALA A 148 -3.42 6.96 21.26
CA ALA A 148 -3.22 5.96 20.22
C ALA A 148 -4.48 5.19 19.87
N LEU A 149 -5.27 4.81 20.88
CA LEU A 149 -6.56 4.15 20.68
C LEU A 149 -7.56 5.07 19.98
N ALA A 150 -7.63 6.34 20.37
CA ALA A 150 -8.46 7.33 19.70
C ALA A 150 -8.11 7.45 18.21
N GLY A 151 -6.80 7.51 17.88
CA GLY A 151 -6.33 7.55 16.49
C GLY A 151 -6.78 6.36 15.66
N ILE A 152 -6.68 5.13 16.19
CA ILE A 152 -7.13 3.91 15.50
C ILE A 152 -8.66 3.88 15.33
N SER A 153 -9.39 4.42 16.29
CA SER A 153 -10.86 4.36 16.31
C SER A 153 -11.51 5.38 15.38
N LEU A 154 -10.77 6.39 14.94
CA LEU A 154 -11.29 7.39 14.03
C LEU A 154 -11.36 6.85 12.60
N PRO A 155 -12.53 6.87 11.94
CA PRO A 155 -12.61 6.56 10.52
C PRO A 155 -11.72 7.54 9.71
N THR A 156 -10.89 7.01 8.82
CA THR A 156 -9.94 7.81 8.02
C THR A 156 -10.62 8.97 7.29
N PHE A 157 -11.77 8.69 6.66
CA PHE A 157 -12.53 9.73 5.94
C PHE A 157 -13.02 10.85 6.86
N PHE A 158 -13.43 10.52 8.08
CA PHE A 158 -13.89 11.51 9.05
C PHE A 158 -12.72 12.39 9.51
N PHE A 159 -11.61 11.79 9.88
CA PHE A 159 -10.41 12.53 10.28
C PHE A 159 -9.87 13.41 9.15
N ALA A 160 -9.81 12.89 7.93
CA ALA A 160 -9.43 13.65 6.74
C ALA A 160 -10.34 14.85 6.50
N SER A 161 -11.66 14.67 6.60
CA SER A 161 -12.64 15.76 6.43
C SER A 161 -12.51 16.81 7.53
N LEU A 162 -12.25 16.39 8.78
CA LEU A 162 -12.01 17.30 9.89
C LEU A 162 -10.75 18.14 9.67
N MET A 163 -9.66 17.51 9.25
CA MET A 163 -8.40 18.20 8.91
C MET A 163 -8.60 19.21 7.78
N LYS A 164 -9.32 18.85 6.71
CA LYS A 164 -9.69 19.79 5.64
C LYS A 164 -10.52 20.96 6.17
N LEU A 165 -11.55 20.67 6.96
CA LEU A 165 -12.42 21.72 7.52
C LEU A 165 -11.62 22.73 8.34
N VAL A 166 -10.75 22.26 9.22
CA VAL A 166 -9.96 23.14 10.10
C VAL A 166 -8.88 23.89 9.32
N PHE A 167 -8.01 23.16 8.62
CA PHE A 167 -6.78 23.72 8.07
C PHE A 167 -6.96 24.34 6.67
N SER A 168 -7.89 23.83 5.86
CA SER A 168 -8.12 24.38 4.52
C SER A 168 -9.26 25.39 4.52
N VAL A 169 -10.40 25.09 5.17
CA VAL A 169 -11.57 25.98 5.12
C VAL A 169 -11.48 27.13 6.14
N HIS A 170 -11.24 26.81 7.43
CA HIS A 170 -11.26 27.84 8.49
C HIS A 170 -9.96 28.63 8.56
N LEU A 171 -8.82 27.98 8.50
CA LEU A 171 -7.52 28.62 8.61
C LEU A 171 -6.95 29.08 7.27
N GLY A 172 -7.37 28.49 6.16
CA GLY A 172 -6.87 28.82 4.82
C GLY A 172 -5.38 28.51 4.62
N TRP A 173 -4.82 27.60 5.42
CA TRP A 173 -3.38 27.28 5.36
C TRP A 173 -3.02 26.37 4.21
N PHE A 174 -3.93 25.49 3.79
CA PHE A 174 -3.71 24.50 2.75
C PHE A 174 -4.84 24.50 1.73
N ASP A 175 -4.53 24.05 0.51
CA ASP A 175 -5.53 23.92 -0.54
C ASP A 175 -6.51 22.78 -0.24
N LEU A 176 -7.74 22.93 -0.74
CA LEU A 176 -8.82 21.97 -0.53
C LEU A 176 -8.64 20.70 -1.37
N TYR A 177 -8.13 20.84 -2.59
CA TYR A 177 -8.05 19.77 -3.59
C TYR A 177 -6.83 19.94 -4.48
N GLY A 178 -6.36 18.83 -4.98
CA GLY A 178 -5.33 18.74 -6.01
C GLY A 178 -3.95 18.42 -5.45
N LEU A 179 -3.09 18.00 -6.33
CA LEU A 179 -1.68 17.69 -6.04
C LEU A 179 -0.79 18.92 -6.19
N VAL A 180 -1.25 19.91 -6.95
CA VAL A 180 -0.50 21.11 -7.32
C VAL A 180 -1.38 22.36 -7.31
N GLY A 181 -0.77 23.49 -7.04
CA GLY A 181 -1.42 24.80 -7.05
C GLY A 181 -1.62 25.36 -8.47
N ARG A 182 -2.43 26.41 -8.56
CA ARG A 182 -2.78 27.05 -9.84
C ARG A 182 -1.58 27.61 -10.61
N ASN A 183 -0.53 28.03 -9.91
CA ASN A 183 0.67 28.63 -10.49
C ASN A 183 1.83 27.64 -10.64
N HIS A 184 1.58 26.34 -10.45
CA HIS A 184 2.60 25.29 -10.44
C HIS A 184 3.53 25.35 -11.67
N GLU A 185 2.96 25.50 -12.86
CA GLU A 185 3.72 25.51 -14.11
C GLU A 185 4.67 26.71 -14.25
N GLN A 186 4.43 27.79 -13.49
CA GLN A 186 5.26 29.00 -13.50
C GLN A 186 6.42 28.94 -12.51
N LEU A 187 6.43 27.91 -11.63
CA LEU A 187 7.46 27.73 -10.61
C LEU A 187 8.71 27.07 -11.22
N ASP A 188 9.85 27.39 -10.63
CA ASP A 188 11.10 26.65 -10.89
C ASP A 188 11.02 25.22 -10.33
N ALA A 189 12.01 24.38 -10.60
CA ALA A 189 12.02 22.99 -10.18
C ALA A 189 11.88 22.82 -8.65
N PHE A 190 12.53 23.67 -7.87
CA PHE A 190 12.43 23.64 -6.41
C PHE A 190 11.05 24.10 -5.92
N GLY A 191 10.51 25.18 -6.52
CA GLY A 191 9.16 25.66 -6.23
C GLY A 191 8.08 24.63 -6.55
N LYS A 192 8.20 23.86 -7.65
CA LYS A 192 7.31 22.77 -7.99
C LYS A 192 7.32 21.67 -6.92
N VAL A 193 8.47 21.30 -6.39
CA VAL A 193 8.59 20.31 -5.32
C VAL A 193 7.93 20.82 -4.01
N LEU A 194 8.16 22.08 -3.66
CA LEU A 194 7.55 22.70 -2.47
C LEU A 194 6.04 22.81 -2.59
N ASP A 195 5.52 23.17 -3.75
CA ASP A 195 4.10 23.24 -4.04
C ASP A 195 3.43 21.87 -3.87
N MET A 196 3.98 20.83 -4.48
CA MET A 196 3.50 19.45 -4.27
C MET A 196 3.59 19.02 -2.80
N ALA A 197 4.71 19.29 -2.14
CA ALA A 197 4.88 18.95 -0.74
C ALA A 197 3.82 19.63 0.14
N HIS A 198 3.51 20.90 -0.12
CA HIS A 198 2.48 21.65 0.59
C HIS A 198 1.10 21.00 0.46
N HIS A 199 0.72 20.56 -0.75
CA HIS A 199 -0.54 19.85 -0.99
C HIS A 199 -0.61 18.49 -0.31
N LEU A 200 0.53 17.85 -0.10
CA LEU A 200 0.63 16.51 0.52
C LEU A 200 0.70 16.53 2.05
N VAL A 201 0.87 17.69 2.70
CA VAL A 201 1.00 17.77 4.18
C VAL A 201 -0.20 17.17 4.89
N ILE A 202 -1.43 17.62 4.58
CA ILE A 202 -2.63 17.09 5.25
C ILE A 202 -2.87 15.62 4.92
N PRO A 203 -2.85 15.17 3.65
CA PRO A 203 -2.97 13.75 3.30
C PRO A 203 -1.99 12.84 4.05
N ILE A 204 -0.71 13.20 4.07
CA ILE A 204 0.33 12.45 4.78
C ILE A 204 0.07 12.46 6.30
N THR A 205 -0.31 13.59 6.87
CA THR A 205 -0.66 13.69 8.30
C THR A 205 -1.82 12.76 8.65
N VAL A 206 -2.86 12.71 7.81
CA VAL A 206 -4.01 11.81 8.01
C VAL A 206 -3.56 10.35 8.02
N LEU A 207 -2.80 9.92 7.01
CA LEU A 207 -2.30 8.56 6.90
C LEU A 207 -1.40 8.19 8.09
N THR A 208 -0.52 9.10 8.49
CA THR A 208 0.40 8.92 9.62
C THR A 208 -0.38 8.75 10.93
N VAL A 209 -1.27 9.68 11.26
CA VAL A 209 -1.98 9.68 12.56
C VAL A 209 -2.85 8.43 12.74
N VAL A 210 -3.58 8.03 11.71
CA VAL A 210 -4.43 6.83 11.76
C VAL A 210 -3.59 5.55 11.96
N SER A 211 -2.36 5.53 11.46
CA SER A 211 -1.47 4.36 11.52
C SER A 211 -0.63 4.28 12.79
N ILE A 212 -0.32 5.40 13.47
CA ILE A 212 0.54 5.46 14.67
C ILE A 212 0.09 4.48 15.75
N GLY A 213 -1.20 4.42 16.04
CA GLY A 213 -1.71 3.69 17.18
C GLY A 213 -1.48 2.18 17.10
N GLY A 214 -1.57 1.59 15.91
CA GLY A 214 -1.28 0.16 15.69
C GLY A 214 0.17 -0.18 16.00
N LEU A 215 1.10 0.54 15.39
CA LEU A 215 2.54 0.32 15.54
C LEU A 215 3.01 0.61 16.96
N MET A 216 2.51 1.70 17.58
CA MET A 216 2.82 2.03 18.96
C MET A 216 2.43 0.90 19.93
N ARG A 217 1.23 0.33 19.76
CA ARG A 217 0.77 -0.78 20.59
C ARG A 217 1.62 -2.04 20.40
N HIS A 218 1.98 -2.38 19.15
CA HIS A 218 2.91 -3.48 18.87
C HIS A 218 4.26 -3.26 19.52
N THR A 219 4.83 -2.05 19.37
CA THR A 219 6.11 -1.70 20.01
C THR A 219 6.03 -1.82 21.53
N ARG A 220 4.96 -1.28 22.15
CA ARG A 220 4.76 -1.38 23.60
C ARG A 220 4.68 -2.82 24.07
N THR A 221 3.90 -3.66 23.40
CA THR A 221 3.72 -5.08 23.79
C THR A 221 5.04 -5.85 23.70
N ASN A 222 5.74 -5.74 22.58
CA ASN A 222 7.02 -6.41 22.37
C ASN A 222 8.10 -5.90 23.35
N MET A 223 8.12 -4.59 23.63
CA MET A 223 9.02 -4.02 24.64
C MET A 223 8.75 -4.56 26.05
N LEU A 224 7.48 -4.68 26.46
CA LEU A 224 7.11 -5.24 27.75
C LEU A 224 7.54 -6.70 27.89
N GLU A 225 7.37 -7.50 26.86
CA GLU A 225 7.81 -8.90 26.85
C GLU A 225 9.32 -8.98 27.04
N VAL A 226 10.08 -8.22 26.26
CA VAL A 226 11.54 -8.20 26.33
C VAL A 226 12.05 -7.63 27.66
N LEU A 227 11.48 -6.55 28.20
CA LEU A 227 11.88 -5.93 29.46
C LEU A 227 11.72 -6.86 30.68
N ASN A 228 10.85 -7.86 30.59
CA ASN A 228 10.62 -8.88 31.62
C ASN A 228 11.53 -10.11 31.47
N ALA A 229 12.32 -10.22 30.42
CA ALA A 229 13.19 -11.37 30.16
C ALA A 229 14.37 -11.43 31.13
N ASP A 230 14.85 -12.65 31.47
CA ASP A 230 15.92 -12.88 32.45
C ASP A 230 17.25 -12.24 32.07
N TYR A 231 17.58 -12.15 30.78
CA TYR A 231 18.83 -11.48 30.36
C TYR A 231 18.79 -9.96 30.58
N ILE A 232 17.61 -9.34 30.63
CA ILE A 232 17.44 -7.93 31.00
C ILE A 232 17.64 -7.76 32.52
N ARG A 233 17.11 -8.69 33.33
CA ARG A 233 17.39 -8.71 34.78
C ARG A 233 18.88 -8.85 35.06
N THR A 234 19.56 -9.72 34.31
CA THR A 234 21.02 -9.89 34.41
C THR A 234 21.78 -8.60 34.02
N ALA A 235 21.32 -7.90 32.96
CA ALA A 235 21.93 -6.64 32.55
C ALA A 235 21.82 -5.56 33.65
N ARG A 236 20.66 -5.48 34.32
CA ARG A 236 20.45 -4.57 35.47
C ARG A 236 21.30 -4.97 36.66
N ALA A 237 21.40 -6.27 36.98
CA ALA A 237 22.24 -6.78 38.07
C ALA A 237 23.72 -6.50 37.85
N LYS A 238 24.21 -6.40 36.62
CA LYS A 238 25.58 -5.98 36.26
C LYS A 238 25.82 -4.47 36.39
N GLY A 239 24.85 -3.69 36.86
CA GLY A 239 24.98 -2.25 37.09
C GLY A 239 24.91 -1.39 35.82
N LEU A 240 24.37 -1.91 34.70
CA LEU A 240 24.19 -1.11 33.50
C LEU A 240 23.13 -0.03 33.72
N SER A 241 23.36 1.16 33.16
CA SER A 241 22.39 2.24 33.23
C SER A 241 21.07 1.86 32.52
N GLU A 242 19.94 2.31 33.07
CA GLU A 242 18.60 1.97 32.51
C GLU A 242 18.47 2.38 31.04
N LYS A 243 19.07 3.52 30.64
CA LYS A 243 19.12 3.93 29.22
C LYS A 243 19.80 2.87 28.34
N LYS A 244 20.92 2.29 28.82
CA LYS A 244 21.64 1.25 28.08
C LYS A 244 20.85 -0.06 28.06
N VAL A 245 20.19 -0.42 29.17
CA VAL A 245 19.30 -1.58 29.25
C VAL A 245 18.14 -1.47 28.28
N VAL A 246 17.45 -0.33 28.24
CA VAL A 246 16.28 -0.10 27.37
C VAL A 246 16.66 -0.06 25.90
N TYR A 247 17.58 0.83 25.51
CA TYR A 247 17.85 1.08 24.08
C TYR A 247 18.81 0.08 23.46
N HIS A 248 19.79 -0.42 24.19
CA HIS A 248 20.78 -1.33 23.61
C HIS A 248 20.41 -2.81 23.79
N HIS A 249 19.84 -3.19 24.94
CA HIS A 249 19.51 -4.59 25.22
C HIS A 249 18.05 -4.92 24.91
N ALA A 250 17.09 -4.11 25.35
CA ALA A 250 15.69 -4.41 25.11
C ALA A 250 15.25 -4.05 23.68
N PHE A 251 15.41 -2.81 23.26
CA PHE A 251 14.92 -2.34 21.95
C PHE A 251 15.53 -3.11 20.79
N ARG A 252 16.84 -3.42 20.84
CA ARG A 252 17.49 -4.21 19.79
C ARG A 252 16.81 -5.57 19.57
N ASN A 253 16.37 -6.24 20.63
CA ASN A 253 15.67 -7.51 20.54
C ASN A 253 14.20 -7.33 20.13
N THR A 254 13.58 -6.21 20.50
CA THR A 254 12.23 -5.82 20.07
C THR A 254 12.16 -5.53 18.56
N MET A 255 13.27 -5.13 17.93
CA MET A 255 13.33 -4.87 16.48
C MET A 255 13.11 -6.12 15.63
N ILE A 256 13.35 -7.33 16.15
CA ILE A 256 13.17 -8.57 15.38
C ILE A 256 11.74 -8.70 14.82
N PRO A 257 10.67 -8.68 15.65
CA PRO A 257 9.32 -8.69 15.14
C PRO A 257 8.92 -7.41 14.38
N MET A 258 9.56 -6.27 14.66
CA MET A 258 9.30 -5.00 13.98
C MET A 258 9.74 -5.04 12.50
N VAL A 259 10.91 -5.62 12.21
CA VAL A 259 11.42 -5.81 10.84
C VAL A 259 10.44 -6.62 9.98
N THR A 260 9.74 -7.58 10.59
CA THR A 260 8.68 -8.35 9.91
C THR A 260 7.51 -7.47 9.49
N ILE A 261 7.06 -6.61 10.39
CA ILE A 261 5.97 -5.67 10.10
C ILE A 261 6.37 -4.75 8.94
N LEU A 262 7.61 -4.27 8.94
CA LEU A 262 8.18 -3.43 7.88
C LEU A 262 8.23 -4.14 6.52
N GLY A 263 8.72 -5.37 6.48
CA GLY A 263 8.74 -6.16 5.23
C GLY A 263 7.34 -6.39 4.67
N GLY A 264 6.36 -6.64 5.55
CA GLY A 264 4.95 -6.79 5.20
C GLY A 264 4.26 -5.49 4.74
N SER A 265 4.81 -4.31 5.06
CA SER A 265 4.22 -3.01 4.66
C SER A 265 4.55 -2.61 3.21
N LEU A 266 5.51 -3.27 2.54
CA LEU A 266 5.93 -2.95 1.18
C LEU A 266 4.76 -2.85 0.17
N PRO A 267 3.83 -3.81 0.08
CA PRO A 267 2.67 -3.68 -0.80
C PRO A 267 1.82 -2.46 -0.49
N GLY A 268 1.68 -2.12 0.80
CA GLY A 268 0.92 -0.97 1.26
C GLY A 268 1.42 0.37 0.71
N LEU A 269 2.73 0.50 0.44
CA LEU A 269 3.31 1.71 -0.15
C LEU A 269 2.80 1.98 -1.57
N PHE A 270 2.49 0.91 -2.31
CA PHE A 270 2.08 0.98 -3.71
C PHE A 270 0.59 0.71 -3.93
N SER A 271 -0.15 0.37 -2.87
CA SER A 271 -1.60 0.08 -2.99
C SER A 271 -2.44 1.33 -3.21
N GLY A 272 -1.89 2.49 -2.86
CA GLY A 272 -2.62 3.75 -2.83
C GLY A 272 -3.52 3.89 -1.59
N ALA A 273 -3.96 5.11 -1.38
CA ALA A 273 -4.84 5.48 -0.27
C ALA A 273 -6.16 6.04 -0.82
N LEU A 274 -6.99 5.17 -1.43
CA LEU A 274 -8.21 5.53 -2.15
C LEU A 274 -9.03 6.62 -1.46
N ILE A 275 -9.33 6.44 -0.16
CA ILE A 275 -10.18 7.38 0.59
C ILE A 275 -9.50 8.76 0.68
N THR A 276 -8.22 8.78 1.03
CA THR A 276 -7.45 10.02 1.15
C THR A 276 -7.24 10.67 -0.21
N GLU A 277 -6.86 9.90 -1.23
CA GLU A 277 -6.68 10.40 -2.60
C GLU A 277 -7.97 11.01 -3.15
N THR A 278 -9.11 10.34 -2.96
CA THR A 278 -10.42 10.86 -3.41
C THR A 278 -10.81 12.12 -2.68
N LEU A 279 -10.67 12.17 -1.35
CA LEU A 279 -11.05 13.33 -0.54
C LEU A 279 -10.21 14.56 -0.84
N PHE A 280 -8.94 14.39 -1.15
CA PHE A 280 -8.02 15.49 -1.47
C PHE A 280 -7.86 15.74 -2.97
N GLY A 281 -8.54 14.95 -3.84
CA GLY A 281 -8.44 15.10 -5.30
C GLY A 281 -7.05 14.81 -5.83
N ILE A 282 -6.33 13.86 -5.20
CA ILE A 282 -4.97 13.47 -5.58
C ILE A 282 -5.06 12.35 -6.62
N PRO A 283 -4.40 12.50 -7.81
CA PRO A 283 -4.43 11.50 -8.87
C PRO A 283 -3.49 10.31 -8.56
N GLY A 284 -3.75 9.61 -7.45
CA GLY A 284 -2.95 8.45 -7.04
C GLY A 284 -3.45 7.13 -7.60
N ILE A 285 -2.67 6.05 -7.35
CA ILE A 285 -2.97 4.70 -7.86
C ILE A 285 -4.21 4.08 -7.21
N GLY A 286 -4.51 4.41 -5.95
CA GLY A 286 -5.71 3.94 -5.27
C GLY A 286 -6.97 4.48 -5.93
N TYR A 287 -6.98 5.78 -6.27
CA TYR A 287 -8.07 6.39 -7.04
C TYR A 287 -8.19 5.77 -8.44
N ALA A 288 -7.07 5.67 -9.17
CA ALA A 288 -7.08 5.14 -10.53
C ALA A 288 -7.54 3.69 -10.59
N SER A 289 -7.03 2.82 -9.69
CA SER A 289 -7.37 1.40 -9.66
C SER A 289 -8.84 1.15 -9.31
N TYR A 290 -9.37 1.85 -8.31
CA TYR A 290 -10.76 1.74 -7.91
C TYR A 290 -11.70 2.13 -9.06
N HIS A 291 -11.46 3.29 -9.69
CA HIS A 291 -12.30 3.76 -10.80
C HIS A 291 -12.19 2.87 -12.04
N SER A 292 -11.04 2.25 -12.29
CA SER A 292 -10.88 1.25 -13.34
C SER A 292 -11.68 -0.02 -13.04
N MET A 293 -11.63 -0.53 -11.81
CA MET A 293 -12.40 -1.72 -11.41
C MET A 293 -13.92 -1.49 -11.53
N VAL A 294 -14.40 -0.35 -11.01
CA VAL A 294 -15.83 -0.01 -11.07
C VAL A 294 -16.32 0.20 -12.51
N ALA A 295 -15.48 0.73 -13.39
CA ALA A 295 -15.78 0.90 -14.80
C ALA A 295 -15.66 -0.40 -15.62
N GLY A 296 -15.16 -1.50 -15.04
CA GLY A 296 -14.91 -2.73 -15.78
C GLY A 296 -13.71 -2.65 -16.73
N ASP A 297 -12.74 -1.79 -16.43
CA ASP A 297 -11.46 -1.66 -17.15
C ASP A 297 -10.58 -2.87 -16.82
N ILE A 298 -10.73 -3.95 -17.56
CA ILE A 298 -10.00 -5.20 -17.32
C ILE A 298 -8.49 -5.04 -17.50
N PRO A 299 -7.96 -4.41 -18.58
CA PRO A 299 -6.52 -4.29 -18.76
C PRO A 299 -5.81 -3.61 -17.58
N PHE A 300 -6.29 -2.44 -17.17
CA PHE A 300 -5.67 -1.72 -16.05
C PHE A 300 -5.84 -2.46 -14.72
N SER A 301 -7.02 -2.99 -14.45
CA SER A 301 -7.31 -3.72 -13.20
C SER A 301 -6.46 -4.99 -13.08
N MET A 302 -6.32 -5.75 -14.16
CA MET A 302 -5.48 -6.95 -14.20
C MET A 302 -4.01 -6.61 -13.98
N PHE A 303 -3.49 -5.57 -14.62
CA PHE A 303 -2.11 -5.10 -14.42
C PHE A 303 -1.87 -4.72 -12.97
N TYR A 304 -2.72 -3.84 -12.42
CA TYR A 304 -2.60 -3.36 -11.04
C TYR A 304 -2.68 -4.50 -10.02
N LEU A 305 -3.68 -5.38 -10.12
CA LEU A 305 -3.86 -6.49 -9.17
C LEU A 305 -2.73 -7.51 -9.26
N THR A 306 -2.22 -7.79 -10.47
CA THR A 306 -1.06 -8.67 -10.65
C THR A 306 0.21 -8.04 -10.09
N PHE A 307 0.43 -6.76 -10.32
CA PHE A 307 1.53 -6.01 -9.72
C PHE A 307 1.47 -6.07 -8.17
N MET A 308 0.28 -5.86 -7.58
CA MET A 308 0.09 -5.97 -6.14
C MET A 308 0.35 -7.38 -5.60
N ALA A 309 -0.04 -8.42 -6.36
CA ALA A 309 0.26 -9.80 -5.99
C ALA A 309 1.78 -10.07 -6.00
N ILE A 310 2.49 -9.60 -7.02
CA ILE A 310 3.97 -9.69 -7.10
C ILE A 310 4.62 -8.98 -5.92
N LEU A 311 4.19 -7.76 -5.61
CA LEU A 311 4.72 -7.01 -4.47
C LEU A 311 4.46 -7.73 -3.13
N THR A 312 3.27 -8.30 -2.96
CA THR A 312 2.92 -9.05 -1.74
C THR A 312 3.81 -10.28 -1.57
N LEU A 313 4.01 -11.04 -2.63
CA LEU A 313 4.91 -12.20 -2.61
C LEU A 313 6.37 -11.80 -2.38
N THR A 314 6.80 -10.69 -2.99
CA THR A 314 8.13 -10.11 -2.77
C THR A 314 8.32 -9.64 -1.33
N GLY A 315 7.34 -8.93 -0.78
CA GLY A 315 7.35 -8.49 0.63
C GLY A 315 7.43 -9.67 1.60
N ASN A 316 6.66 -10.74 1.36
CA ASN A 316 6.72 -11.95 2.14
C ASN A 316 8.09 -12.64 2.03
N LEU A 317 8.66 -12.72 0.82
CA LEU A 317 9.99 -13.28 0.61
C LEU A 317 11.07 -12.47 1.33
N ILE A 318 11.02 -11.15 1.25
CA ILE A 318 11.93 -10.25 1.99
C ILE A 318 11.79 -10.50 3.50
N THR A 319 10.57 -10.59 4.01
CA THR A 319 10.29 -10.89 5.41
C THR A 319 10.89 -12.22 5.84
N ASP A 320 10.70 -13.30 5.06
CA ASP A 320 11.26 -14.61 5.33
C ASP A 320 12.81 -14.59 5.35
N ILE A 321 13.44 -13.86 4.42
CA ILE A 321 14.89 -13.70 4.37
C ILE A 321 15.39 -12.91 5.59
N LEU A 322 14.72 -11.81 5.94
CA LEU A 322 15.08 -11.00 7.11
C LEU A 322 14.97 -11.82 8.40
N TYR A 323 13.96 -12.66 8.54
CA TYR A 323 13.86 -13.59 9.66
C TYR A 323 15.05 -14.55 9.72
N ALA A 324 15.42 -15.15 8.60
CA ALA A 324 16.55 -16.07 8.55
C ALA A 324 17.89 -15.41 8.87
N VAL A 325 18.04 -14.11 8.58
CA VAL A 325 19.25 -13.32 8.89
C VAL A 325 19.28 -12.85 10.34
N VAL A 326 18.13 -12.41 10.88
CA VAL A 326 18.04 -11.78 12.21
C VAL A 326 17.94 -12.84 13.31
N ASP A 327 17.27 -13.96 13.09
CA ASP A 327 17.18 -15.07 14.03
C ASP A 327 17.86 -16.34 13.51
N PRO A 328 19.13 -16.58 13.88
CA PRO A 328 19.85 -17.78 13.48
C PRO A 328 19.28 -19.09 14.07
N ARG A 329 18.28 -19.03 14.95
CA ARG A 329 17.59 -20.20 15.54
C ARG A 329 16.48 -20.72 14.62
N VAL A 330 16.01 -19.91 13.66
CA VAL A 330 15.08 -20.36 12.63
C VAL A 330 15.84 -21.35 11.74
N ARG A 331 15.62 -22.65 11.98
CA ARG A 331 16.15 -23.70 11.12
C ARG A 331 15.45 -23.57 9.78
N ILE A 332 16.22 -23.27 8.76
CA ILE A 332 15.79 -23.29 7.36
C ILE A 332 15.54 -24.77 7.01
N SER A 333 14.32 -25.25 7.25
CA SER A 333 13.86 -26.60 6.93
C SER A 333 13.09 -26.59 5.61
#